data_b74fdd0a23b36686da1ad37464edbb53
#
_entry.id   b74fdd0a23b36686da1ad37464edbb53
#
_cell.length_a   1.000
_cell.length_b   1.000
_cell.length_c   1.000
_cell.angle_alpha   90.00
_cell.angle_beta   90.00
_cell.angle_gamma   90.00
#
_symmetry.space_group_name_H-M   'P 1'
#
loop_
_entity.id
_entity.type
_entity.pdbx_description
1 polymer ?
#
loop_
_entity_poly.entity_id
_entity_poly.type
_entity_poly.pdbx_seq_one_letter_code
_entity_poly.pdbx_strand_id
1 'polypeptide(L)' 'RVTAICPSWVNTKMAEKISSLEKSKMTQPGDIAEICSTILKLPMQSVPFEIALNCNYEI' A
#
# COMPACT_ATOMS: atom_id res chain seq x y z
N ARG A 1 -8.66 10.92 -13.83
CA ARG A 1 -7.48 10.77 -12.94
C ARG A 1 -7.20 9.30 -12.68
N VAL A 2 -5.95 8.92 -12.79
CA VAL A 2 -5.52 7.54 -12.53
C VAL A 2 -4.25 7.57 -11.69
N THR A 3 -4.26 6.80 -10.62
CA THR A 3 -3.09 6.65 -9.74
C THR A 3 -2.85 5.16 -9.51
N ALA A 4 -1.61 4.73 -9.68
CA ALA A 4 -1.22 3.36 -9.37
C ALA A 4 -0.64 3.29 -7.97
N ILE A 5 -1.13 2.37 -7.17
CA ILE A 5 -0.58 2.12 -5.83
C ILE A 5 0.15 0.78 -5.88
N CYS A 6 1.44 0.81 -5.60
CA CYS A 6 2.33 -0.35 -5.73
C CYS A 6 2.87 -0.76 -4.36
N PRO A 7 2.10 -1.54 -3.60
CA PRO A 7 2.56 -1.99 -2.28
C PRO A 7 3.53 -3.16 -2.40
N SER A 8 4.34 -3.33 -1.38
CA SER A 8 5.17 -4.49 -1.20
C SER A 8 4.36 -5.60 -0.52
N TRP A 9 4.86 -6.18 0.58
CA TRP A 9 4.10 -7.21 1.29
C TRP A 9 2.91 -6.61 2.03
N VAL A 10 1.74 -7.14 1.74
CA VAL A 10 0.48 -6.72 2.38
C VAL A 10 -0.08 -7.91 3.15
N ASN A 11 -0.62 -7.66 4.32
CA ASN A 11 -1.19 -8.69 5.18
C ASN A 11 -2.43 -9.31 4.53
N THR A 12 -2.21 -10.35 3.74
CA THR A 12 -3.25 -11.11 3.04
C THR A 12 -2.93 -12.59 3.10
N LYS A 13 -3.90 -13.43 2.76
CA LYS A 13 -3.69 -14.87 2.70
C LYS A 13 -2.65 -15.26 1.67
N MET A 14 -2.54 -14.53 0.58
CA MET A 14 -1.55 -14.80 -0.45
C MET A 14 -0.14 -14.58 0.08
N ALA A 15 0.09 -13.47 0.78
CA ALA A 15 1.40 -13.16 1.33
C ALA A 15 1.80 -14.16 2.41
N GLU A 16 0.84 -14.65 3.20
CA GLU A 16 1.08 -15.63 4.25
C GLU A 16 1.74 -16.90 3.73
N LYS A 17 1.40 -17.30 2.51
CA LYS A 17 1.89 -18.56 1.93
C LYS A 17 3.28 -18.45 1.33
N ILE A 18 3.72 -17.27 0.96
CA ILE A 18 4.98 -17.09 0.22
C ILE A 18 6.02 -16.24 0.93
N SER A 19 5.65 -15.52 1.95
CA SER A 19 6.60 -14.69 2.69
C SER A 19 6.84 -15.28 4.07
N SER A 20 8.09 -15.19 4.53
CA SER A 20 8.45 -15.56 5.90
C SER A 20 8.24 -14.42 6.89
N LEU A 21 7.90 -13.24 6.41
CA LEU A 21 7.67 -12.08 7.25
C LEU A 21 6.36 -12.24 8.03
N GLU A 22 6.38 -11.88 9.30
CA GLU A 22 5.18 -11.92 10.12
C GLU A 22 4.13 -10.94 9.60
N LYS A 23 2.86 -11.34 9.65
CA LYS A 23 1.76 -10.51 9.18
C LYS A 23 1.69 -9.15 9.86
N SER A 24 2.00 -9.09 11.15
CA SER A 24 1.97 -7.83 11.90
C SER A 24 3.02 -6.84 11.41
N LYS A 25 4.04 -7.31 10.70
CA LYS A 25 5.11 -6.47 10.16
C LYS A 25 4.90 -6.09 8.70
N MET A 26 3.84 -6.59 8.10
CA MET A 26 3.46 -6.24 6.73
C MET A 26 2.60 -4.99 6.72
N THR A 27 2.50 -4.36 5.56
CA THR A 27 1.55 -3.27 5.37
C THR A 27 0.13 -3.80 5.52
N GLN A 28 -0.68 -3.14 6.32
CA GLN A 28 -2.06 -3.57 6.52
C GLN A 28 -2.95 -3.04 5.40
N PRO A 29 -3.98 -3.80 5.00
CA PRO A 29 -4.92 -3.33 3.98
C PRO A 29 -5.56 -1.97 4.32
N GLY A 30 -5.79 -1.71 5.62
CA GLY A 30 -6.32 -0.43 6.07
C GLY A 30 -5.42 0.75 5.77
N ASP A 31 -4.10 0.53 5.75
CA ASP A 31 -3.14 1.57 5.42
C ASP A 31 -3.28 2.00 3.96
N ILE A 32 -3.51 1.04 3.08
CA ILE A 32 -3.73 1.31 1.66
C ILE A 32 -5.03 2.07 1.45
N ALA A 33 -6.07 1.68 2.16
CA ALA A 33 -7.37 2.36 2.11
C ALA A 33 -7.24 3.81 2.55
N GLU A 34 -6.43 4.08 3.57
CA GLU A 34 -6.20 5.42 4.08
C GLU A 34 -5.49 6.30 3.04
N ILE A 35 -4.51 5.74 2.33
CA ILE A 35 -3.83 6.45 1.26
C ILE A 35 -4.82 6.77 0.13
N CYS A 36 -5.66 5.83 -0.26
CA CYS A 36 -6.67 6.06 -1.28
C CYS A 36 -7.61 7.20 -0.89
N SER A 37 -8.04 7.21 0.37
CA SER A 37 -8.90 8.28 0.90
C SER A 37 -8.23 9.64 0.80
N THR A 38 -6.94 9.70 1.13
CA THR A 38 -6.17 10.94 1.07
C THR A 38 -6.04 11.45 -0.37
N ILE A 39 -5.78 10.53 -1.31
CA ILE A 39 -5.65 10.88 -2.72
C ILE A 39 -6.96 11.48 -3.24
N LEU A 40 -8.09 10.93 -2.84
CA LEU A 40 -9.40 11.41 -3.27
C LEU A 40 -9.72 12.81 -2.78
N LYS A 41 -9.03 13.26 -1.73
CA LYS A 41 -9.23 14.61 -1.17
C LYS A 41 -8.32 15.64 -1.82
N LEU A 42 -7.40 15.23 -2.68
CA LEU A 42 -6.49 16.17 -3.33
C LEU A 42 -7.23 17.00 -4.38
N PRO A 43 -6.76 18.26 -4.63
CA PRO A 43 -7.36 19.06 -5.68
C PRO A 43 -7.19 18.44 -7.05
N MET A 44 -8.04 18.81 -7.98
CA MET A 44 -8.07 18.24 -9.34
C MET A 44 -6.75 18.40 -10.07
N GLN A 45 -5.99 19.45 -9.79
CA GLN A 45 -4.72 19.69 -10.45
C GLN A 45 -3.55 18.90 -9.87
N SER A 46 -3.78 18.18 -8.77
CA SER A 46 -2.72 17.41 -8.11
C SER A 46 -3.07 15.94 -8.13
N VAL A 47 -2.51 15.21 -9.09
CA VAL A 47 -2.79 13.79 -9.24
C VAL A 47 -1.50 13.00 -9.13
N PRO A 48 -1.30 12.23 -8.05
CA PRO A 48 -0.14 11.35 -7.97
C PRO A 48 -0.21 10.31 -9.09
N PHE A 49 0.89 10.11 -9.80
CA PHE A 49 0.95 9.12 -10.86
C PHE A 49 1.16 7.72 -10.30
N GLU A 50 2.10 7.60 -9.38
CA GLU A 50 2.46 6.32 -8.80
C GLU A 50 2.87 6.50 -7.35
N ILE A 51 2.39 5.61 -6.48
CA ILE A 51 2.75 5.59 -5.06
C ILE A 51 3.32 4.22 -4.73
N ALA A 52 4.61 4.17 -4.43
CA ALA A 52 5.29 2.93 -4.04
C ALA A 52 5.35 2.86 -2.51
N LEU A 53 4.94 1.72 -1.97
CA LEU A 53 4.95 1.49 -0.53
C LEU A 53 5.82 0.29 -0.21
N ASN A 54 6.79 0.48 0.64
CA ASN A 54 7.59 -0.63 1.15
C ASN A 54 7.21 -0.93 2.59
N CYS A 55 7.15 -2.22 2.90
CA CYS A 55 7.05 -2.65 4.28
C CYS A 55 8.36 -2.30 4.99
N ASN A 56 8.27 -1.64 6.15
CA ASN A 56 9.46 -1.17 6.86
C ASN A 56 10.43 -2.27 7.25
N TYR A 57 9.94 -3.51 7.37
CA TYR A 57 10.75 -4.66 7.77
C TYR A 57 11.25 -5.50 6.61
N GLU A 58 10.98 -5.06 5.41
CA GLU A 58 11.43 -5.72 4.20
C GLU A 58 12.74 -5.12 3.74
N ILE A 59 13.71 -5.95 3.46
CA ILE A 59 15.02 -5.49 3.02
C ILE A 59 15.39 -6.19 1.72
#